data_e379129f94ab681b09882b342e9c4322
#
_entry.id   e379129f94ab681b09882b342e9c4322
#
_cell.length_a   1.000
_cell.length_b   1.000
_cell.length_c   1.000
_cell.angle_alpha   90.00
_cell.angle_beta   90.00
_cell.angle_gamma   90.00
#
_symmetry.space_group_name_H-M   'P 1'
#
loop_
_entity.id
_entity.type
_entity.pdbx_description
1 polymer ?
#
loop_
_entity_poly.entity_id
_entity_poly.type
_entity_poly.pdbx_seq_one_letter_code
_entity_poly.pdbx_strand_id
1 'polypeptide(L)'
;GSDGQKKLKKSKVLIIGAGGLGAPAALYLAGAGVGTIGIVDADDVSVSNLQRQIIHTTKREGTNKAESAKKSMLELNEHIKVNTYPEYLYADNAEELFKEYDFIIDAVDNFETKFLINDTCVLLKKPFCHAGILQFQGQVMTYVPENDQPCYRCIFEEIPESGSVPNCSQAGIIGAVAGIIGCIQALEAIKYLLGIGELLTGKMLVMDGLTMNTRVVKFPSKNKNCRVCGEHADIMSVKENRMEYVGAACAIK
;
A
#
# COMPACT_ATOMS: atom_id res chain seq x y z
N GLY A 1 21.27 -14.32 4.29
CA GLY A 1 22.48 -14.73 3.59
C GLY A 1 22.31 -14.63 2.08
N SER A 2 23.27 -15.16 1.30
CA SER A 2 23.30 -15.03 -0.17
C SER A 2 22.06 -15.53 -0.90
N ASP A 3 21.43 -16.58 -0.42
CA ASP A 3 20.22 -17.14 -1.08
C ASP A 3 18.99 -16.26 -0.88
N GLY A 4 18.86 -15.65 0.30
CA GLY A 4 17.83 -14.63 0.52
C GLY A 4 18.03 -13.42 -0.40
N GLN A 5 19.28 -12.95 -0.56
CA GLN A 5 19.59 -11.84 -1.45
C GLN A 5 19.28 -12.16 -2.92
N LYS A 6 19.56 -13.41 -3.36
CA LYS A 6 19.18 -13.86 -4.71
C LYS A 6 17.67 -13.87 -4.92
N LYS A 7 16.88 -14.25 -3.88
CA LYS A 7 15.42 -14.20 -3.94
C LYS A 7 14.94 -12.75 -4.10
N LEU A 8 15.40 -11.83 -3.23
CA LEU A 8 15.02 -10.41 -3.31
C LEU A 8 15.38 -9.80 -4.67
N LYS A 9 16.58 -10.11 -5.20
CA LYS A 9 17.01 -9.62 -6.52
C LYS A 9 16.11 -10.06 -7.68
N LYS A 10 15.40 -11.18 -7.55
CA LYS A 10 14.47 -11.68 -8.56
C LYS A 10 13.05 -11.18 -8.34
N SER A 11 12.75 -10.67 -7.17
CA SER A 11 11.40 -10.26 -6.76
C SER A 11 11.01 -8.90 -7.30
N LYS A 12 9.69 -8.70 -7.45
CA LYS A 12 9.08 -7.48 -7.95
C LYS A 12 8.02 -6.99 -6.96
N VAL A 13 8.12 -5.76 -6.49
CA VAL A 13 7.15 -5.14 -5.59
C VAL A 13 6.55 -3.89 -6.23
N LEU A 14 5.23 -3.74 -6.18
CA LEU A 14 4.52 -2.54 -6.60
C LEU A 14 4.08 -1.75 -5.38
N ILE A 15 4.39 -0.47 -5.34
CA ILE A 15 3.98 0.46 -4.29
C ILE A 15 2.96 1.43 -4.89
N ILE A 16 1.77 1.45 -4.34
CA ILE A 16 0.72 2.40 -4.71
C ILE A 16 0.77 3.56 -3.72
N GLY A 17 1.23 4.71 -4.20
CA GLY A 17 1.45 5.92 -3.43
C GLY A 17 2.91 6.12 -3.01
N ALA A 18 3.49 7.26 -3.38
CA ALA A 18 4.83 7.71 -2.99
C ALA A 18 4.78 8.75 -1.85
N GLY A 19 3.74 8.66 -1.02
CA GLY A 19 3.46 9.54 0.10
C GLY A 19 4.21 9.17 1.38
N GLY A 20 3.61 9.48 2.55
CA GLY A 20 4.23 9.25 3.86
C GLY A 20 4.51 7.79 4.19
N LEU A 21 3.65 6.86 3.74
CA LEU A 21 3.83 5.41 3.88
C LEU A 21 4.77 4.84 2.82
N GLY A 22 4.54 5.22 1.55
CA GLY A 22 5.32 4.73 0.43
C GLY A 22 6.79 5.16 0.46
N ALA A 23 7.09 6.35 0.99
CA ALA A 23 8.44 6.87 1.08
C ALA A 23 9.42 5.95 1.85
N PRO A 24 9.18 5.58 3.11
CA PRO A 24 10.04 4.66 3.83
C PRO A 24 9.99 3.25 3.25
N ALA A 25 8.80 2.76 2.82
CA ALA A 25 8.68 1.45 2.21
C ALA A 25 9.57 1.31 0.97
N ALA A 26 9.54 2.31 0.06
CA ALA A 26 10.35 2.34 -1.15
C ALA A 26 11.86 2.34 -0.84
N LEU A 27 12.30 3.18 0.10
CA LEU A 27 13.72 3.28 0.48
C LEU A 27 14.22 1.96 1.08
N TYR A 28 13.47 1.34 2.00
CA TYR A 28 13.91 0.08 2.61
C TYR A 28 13.89 -1.10 1.62
N LEU A 29 12.94 -1.17 0.71
CA LEU A 29 12.94 -2.19 -0.34
C LEU A 29 14.08 -2.01 -1.33
N ALA A 30 14.39 -0.75 -1.70
CA ALA A 30 15.55 -0.43 -2.53
C ALA A 30 16.87 -0.81 -1.83
N GLY A 31 17.03 -0.43 -0.55
CA GLY A 31 18.19 -0.77 0.26
C GLY A 31 18.34 -2.27 0.49
N ALA A 32 17.24 -3.01 0.63
CA ALA A 32 17.24 -4.48 0.73
C ALA A 32 17.60 -5.17 -0.60
N GLY A 33 17.59 -4.45 -1.72
CA GLY A 33 17.93 -4.99 -3.04
C GLY A 33 16.81 -5.82 -3.68
N VAL A 34 15.54 -5.40 -3.50
CA VAL A 34 14.42 -5.91 -4.30
C VAL A 34 14.67 -5.55 -5.76
N GLY A 35 14.73 -6.53 -6.63
CA GLY A 35 15.27 -6.37 -8.00
C GLY A 35 14.46 -5.45 -8.90
N THR A 36 13.12 -5.42 -8.72
CA THR A 36 12.25 -4.49 -9.45
C THR A 36 11.23 -3.87 -8.50
N ILE A 37 11.14 -2.55 -8.48
CA ILE A 37 10.15 -1.82 -7.70
C ILE A 37 9.35 -0.93 -8.64
N GLY A 38 8.03 -1.08 -8.64
CA GLY A 38 7.10 -0.18 -9.32
C GLY A 38 6.58 0.87 -8.35
N ILE A 39 6.42 2.11 -8.79
CA ILE A 39 5.83 3.21 -8.03
C ILE A 39 4.70 3.83 -8.85
N VAL A 40 3.50 3.86 -8.28
CA VAL A 40 2.30 4.52 -8.87
C VAL A 40 1.99 5.74 -8.03
N ASP A 41 2.06 6.93 -8.62
CA ASP A 41 1.63 8.19 -7.97
C ASP A 41 1.48 9.28 -9.04
N ALA A 42 0.30 9.89 -9.13
CA ALA A 42 0.01 10.94 -10.10
C ALA A 42 0.38 12.35 -9.62
N ASP A 43 0.56 12.54 -8.32
CA ASP A 43 0.78 13.85 -7.73
C ASP A 43 2.20 14.36 -7.96
N ASP A 44 2.35 15.67 -7.78
CA ASP A 44 3.65 16.33 -7.75
C ASP A 44 4.15 16.54 -6.31
N VAL A 45 5.46 16.64 -6.17
CA VAL A 45 6.13 16.96 -4.90
C VAL A 45 5.76 18.38 -4.47
N SER A 46 5.25 18.50 -3.25
CA SER A 46 4.92 19.78 -2.61
C SER A 46 5.71 19.92 -1.31
N VAL A 47 6.18 21.14 -1.03
CA VAL A 47 6.93 21.46 0.22
C VAL A 47 6.14 21.08 1.47
N SER A 48 4.81 21.29 1.47
CA SER A 48 3.93 20.93 2.59
C SER A 48 3.90 19.43 2.92
N ASN A 49 4.32 18.58 1.98
CA ASN A 49 4.35 17.13 2.15
C ASN A 49 5.69 16.60 2.68
N LEU A 50 6.77 17.37 2.57
CA LEU A 50 8.14 16.92 2.88
C LEU A 50 8.32 16.50 4.35
N GLN A 51 7.52 17.04 5.26
CA GLN A 51 7.56 16.68 6.69
C GLN A 51 7.28 15.19 6.98
N ARG A 52 6.67 14.45 6.00
CA ARG A 52 6.38 13.02 6.11
C ARG A 52 6.77 12.20 4.86
N GLN A 53 6.99 12.83 3.73
CA GLN A 53 7.35 12.18 2.46
C GLN A 53 8.86 12.26 2.21
N ILE A 54 9.63 11.59 3.07
CA ILE A 54 11.09 11.72 3.19
C ILE A 54 11.90 11.24 1.98
N ILE A 55 11.27 10.57 1.03
CA ILE A 55 11.90 10.15 -0.24
C ILE A 55 12.08 11.34 -1.20
N HIS A 56 11.35 12.44 -0.98
CA HIS A 56 11.41 13.66 -1.77
C HIS A 56 12.30 14.73 -1.11
N THR A 57 12.69 15.71 -1.89
CA THR A 57 13.51 16.85 -1.41
C THR A 57 12.95 18.16 -1.94
N THR A 58 13.28 19.29 -1.29
CA THR A 58 12.89 20.63 -1.75
C THR A 58 13.35 20.94 -3.17
N LYS A 59 14.52 20.40 -3.58
CA LYS A 59 15.04 20.57 -4.96
C LYS A 59 14.17 19.91 -6.04
N ARG A 60 13.26 19.04 -5.64
CA ARG A 60 12.35 18.29 -6.56
C ARG A 60 10.90 18.74 -6.46
N GLU A 61 10.65 19.91 -5.83
CA GLU A 61 9.32 20.52 -5.82
C GLU A 61 8.77 20.65 -7.24
N GLY A 62 7.48 20.33 -7.45
CA GLY A 62 6.82 20.34 -8.74
C GLY A 62 7.19 19.19 -9.67
N THR A 63 8.08 18.28 -9.26
CA THR A 63 8.36 17.04 -10.02
C THR A 63 7.33 15.97 -9.62
N ASN A 64 6.87 15.13 -10.56
CA ASN A 64 6.01 14.01 -10.20
C ASN A 64 6.63 13.13 -9.12
N LYS A 65 5.81 12.68 -8.14
CA LYS A 65 6.26 11.93 -6.97
C LYS A 65 6.89 10.58 -7.33
N ALA A 66 6.34 9.85 -8.31
CA ALA A 66 6.91 8.56 -8.73
C ALA A 66 8.32 8.75 -9.33
N GLU A 67 8.50 9.77 -10.18
CA GLU A 67 9.80 10.11 -10.77
C GLU A 67 10.80 10.62 -9.72
N SER A 68 10.34 11.40 -8.75
CA SER A 68 11.15 11.86 -7.64
C SER A 68 11.60 10.70 -6.75
N ALA A 69 10.70 9.75 -6.45
CA ALA A 69 11.01 8.55 -5.67
C ALA A 69 12.05 7.67 -6.37
N LYS A 70 11.91 7.46 -7.68
CA LYS A 70 12.88 6.71 -8.51
C LYS A 70 14.29 7.27 -8.35
N LYS A 71 14.45 8.60 -8.40
CA LYS A 71 15.77 9.22 -8.23
C LYS A 71 16.40 8.87 -6.89
N SER A 72 15.66 9.03 -5.78
CA SER A 72 16.16 8.68 -4.44
C SER A 72 16.51 7.20 -4.29
N MET A 73 15.69 6.32 -4.87
CA MET A 73 15.91 4.87 -4.79
C MET A 73 17.17 4.45 -5.57
N LEU A 74 17.40 5.03 -6.76
CA LEU A 74 18.57 4.75 -7.56
C LEU A 74 19.86 5.40 -7.01
N GLU A 75 19.75 6.54 -6.33
CA GLU A 75 20.84 7.12 -5.56
C GLU A 75 21.26 6.24 -4.36
N LEU A 76 20.30 5.52 -3.76
CA LEU A 76 20.56 4.57 -2.68
C LEU A 76 21.09 3.22 -3.20
N ASN A 77 20.55 2.71 -4.31
CA ASN A 77 20.93 1.42 -4.89
C ASN A 77 20.75 1.44 -6.43
N GLU A 78 21.84 1.61 -7.14
CA GLU A 78 21.87 1.65 -8.61
C GLU A 78 21.61 0.29 -9.29
N HIS A 79 21.66 -0.82 -8.51
CA HIS A 79 21.54 -2.17 -9.05
C HIS A 79 20.11 -2.70 -9.14
N ILE A 80 19.12 -1.90 -8.75
CA ILE A 80 17.69 -2.24 -8.85
C ILE A 80 17.06 -1.59 -10.10
N LYS A 81 15.95 -2.15 -10.53
CA LYS A 81 15.10 -1.55 -11.56
C LYS A 81 13.93 -0.83 -10.90
N VAL A 82 13.71 0.43 -11.26
CA VAL A 82 12.55 1.21 -10.79
C VAL A 82 11.68 1.61 -11.98
N ASN A 83 10.44 1.10 -12.00
CA ASN A 83 9.42 1.47 -12.96
C ASN A 83 8.53 2.55 -12.33
N THR A 84 8.26 3.61 -13.05
CA THR A 84 7.40 4.72 -12.60
C THR A 84 6.13 4.75 -13.42
N TYR A 85 5.01 4.97 -12.73
CA TYR A 85 3.68 5.12 -13.29
C TYR A 85 3.12 6.45 -12.76
N PRO A 86 3.37 7.57 -13.48
CA PRO A 86 2.94 8.91 -13.07
C PRO A 86 1.45 9.12 -13.37
N GLU A 87 0.63 8.27 -12.82
CA GLU A 87 -0.82 8.20 -13.05
C GLU A 87 -1.55 7.74 -11.78
N TYR A 88 -2.85 7.99 -11.71
CA TYR A 88 -3.69 7.41 -10.67
C TYR A 88 -3.95 5.92 -10.94
N LEU A 89 -4.14 5.16 -9.85
CA LEU A 89 -4.67 3.82 -9.95
C LEU A 89 -6.18 3.88 -10.18
N TYR A 90 -6.64 3.25 -11.25
CA TYR A 90 -8.05 3.13 -11.60
C TYR A 90 -8.40 1.65 -11.84
N ALA A 91 -9.70 1.34 -11.83
CA ALA A 91 -10.17 0.00 -12.16
C ALA A 91 -9.70 -0.49 -13.54
N ASP A 92 -9.48 0.44 -14.49
CA ASP A 92 -9.07 0.10 -15.86
C ASP A 92 -7.59 -0.31 -15.98
N ASN A 93 -6.68 0.22 -15.12
CA ASN A 93 -5.24 -0.09 -15.17
C ASN A 93 -4.76 -1.05 -14.06
N ALA A 94 -5.53 -1.21 -12.98
CA ALA A 94 -5.09 -1.93 -11.78
C ALA A 94 -4.71 -3.40 -12.07
N GLU A 95 -5.56 -4.14 -12.80
CA GLU A 95 -5.31 -5.55 -13.05
C GLU A 95 -4.02 -5.80 -13.86
N GLU A 96 -3.77 -4.99 -14.88
CA GLU A 96 -2.58 -5.16 -15.74
C GLU A 96 -1.30 -4.82 -14.97
N LEU A 97 -1.33 -3.73 -14.20
CA LEU A 97 -0.21 -3.36 -13.35
C LEU A 97 0.10 -4.45 -12.32
N PHE A 98 -0.91 -4.97 -11.62
CA PHE A 98 -0.69 -5.91 -10.51
C PHE A 98 -0.19 -7.28 -10.99
N LYS A 99 -0.55 -7.72 -12.18
CA LYS A 99 -0.07 -9.00 -12.76
C LYS A 99 1.46 -9.07 -12.83
N GLU A 100 2.12 -7.96 -13.07
CA GLU A 100 3.57 -7.86 -13.26
C GLU A 100 4.40 -7.97 -11.97
N TYR A 101 3.75 -7.92 -10.79
CA TYR A 101 4.42 -7.86 -9.50
C TYR A 101 4.07 -9.03 -8.58
N ASP A 102 5.01 -9.39 -7.70
CA ASP A 102 4.87 -10.51 -6.77
C ASP A 102 4.17 -10.09 -5.47
N PHE A 103 4.28 -8.81 -5.09
CA PHE A 103 3.71 -8.26 -3.87
C PHE A 103 3.29 -6.80 -4.08
N ILE A 104 2.15 -6.41 -3.50
CA ILE A 104 1.60 -5.06 -3.61
C ILE A 104 1.66 -4.36 -2.25
N ILE A 105 2.07 -3.10 -2.22
CA ILE A 105 2.01 -2.25 -1.02
C ILE A 105 0.96 -1.17 -1.23
N ASP A 106 -0.07 -1.20 -0.39
CA ASP A 106 -1.08 -0.14 -0.28
C ASP A 106 -0.55 0.97 0.63
N ALA A 107 -0.08 2.05 0.02
CA ALA A 107 0.43 3.24 0.70
C ALA A 107 -0.42 4.49 0.39
N VAL A 108 -1.67 4.31 0.00
CA VAL A 108 -2.62 5.39 -0.31
C VAL A 108 -3.36 5.88 0.94
N ASP A 109 -3.97 7.06 0.86
CA ASP A 109 -4.66 7.72 1.97
C ASP A 109 -6.18 7.93 1.73
N ASN A 110 -6.72 7.33 0.67
CA ASN A 110 -8.16 7.38 0.37
C ASN A 110 -8.75 5.96 0.34
N PHE A 111 -9.99 5.85 0.77
CA PHE A 111 -10.68 4.56 0.91
C PHE A 111 -10.98 3.91 -0.43
N GLU A 112 -11.39 4.67 -1.42
CA GLU A 112 -11.76 4.16 -2.74
C GLU A 112 -10.61 3.38 -3.36
N THR A 113 -9.40 3.95 -3.34
CA THR A 113 -8.22 3.25 -3.86
C THR A 113 -7.83 2.05 -2.99
N LYS A 114 -8.01 2.11 -1.65
CA LYS A 114 -7.76 0.97 -0.76
C LYS A 114 -8.65 -0.23 -1.10
N PHE A 115 -9.94 0.01 -1.32
CA PHE A 115 -10.86 -1.03 -1.72
C PHE A 115 -10.56 -1.55 -3.13
N LEU A 116 -10.19 -0.69 -4.08
CA LEU A 116 -9.74 -1.10 -5.41
C LEU A 116 -8.51 -2.01 -5.33
N ILE A 117 -7.50 -1.64 -4.52
CA ILE A 117 -6.30 -2.47 -4.32
C ILE A 117 -6.68 -3.84 -3.73
N ASN A 118 -7.49 -3.86 -2.67
CA ASN A 118 -7.95 -5.10 -2.06
C ASN A 118 -8.65 -5.99 -3.07
N ASP A 119 -9.66 -5.46 -3.75
CA ASP A 119 -10.51 -6.24 -4.63
C ASP A 119 -9.71 -6.78 -5.83
N THR A 120 -8.84 -5.95 -6.42
CA THR A 120 -7.91 -6.39 -7.48
C THR A 120 -6.97 -7.49 -6.99
N CYS A 121 -6.38 -7.34 -5.80
CA CYS A 121 -5.49 -8.37 -5.23
C CYS A 121 -6.21 -9.68 -4.95
N VAL A 122 -7.43 -9.63 -4.41
CA VAL A 122 -8.23 -10.82 -4.15
C VAL A 122 -8.57 -11.55 -5.44
N LEU A 123 -9.08 -10.84 -6.45
CA LEU A 123 -9.46 -11.41 -7.75
C LEU A 123 -8.25 -12.00 -8.50
N LEU A 124 -7.12 -11.34 -8.47
CA LEU A 124 -5.88 -11.80 -9.11
C LEU A 124 -5.07 -12.78 -8.24
N LYS A 125 -5.53 -13.08 -7.04
CA LYS A 125 -4.79 -13.88 -6.05
C LYS A 125 -3.38 -13.34 -5.82
N LYS A 126 -3.26 -12.03 -5.61
CA LYS A 126 -1.99 -11.35 -5.29
C LYS A 126 -1.91 -11.03 -3.80
N PRO A 127 -0.77 -11.26 -3.16
CA PRO A 127 -0.56 -10.81 -1.79
C PRO A 127 -0.40 -9.29 -1.75
N PHE A 128 -0.87 -8.67 -0.68
CA PHE A 128 -0.65 -7.25 -0.45
C PHE A 128 -0.57 -6.90 1.03
N CYS A 129 0.08 -5.79 1.33
CA CYS A 129 0.13 -5.21 2.67
C CYS A 129 -0.61 -3.88 2.67
N HIS A 130 -1.72 -3.85 3.42
CA HIS A 130 -2.49 -2.64 3.70
C HIS A 130 -1.89 -1.89 4.89
N ALA A 131 -1.89 -0.57 4.83
CA ALA A 131 -1.66 0.29 5.98
C ALA A 131 -2.59 1.51 5.96
N GLY A 132 -2.87 2.03 7.15
CA GLY A 132 -3.62 3.26 7.35
C GLY A 132 -3.01 4.07 8.49
N ILE A 133 -3.11 5.40 8.38
CA ILE A 133 -2.66 6.33 9.42
C ILE A 133 -3.74 7.38 9.63
N LEU A 134 -4.01 7.68 10.88
CA LEU A 134 -4.85 8.81 11.26
C LEU A 134 -4.25 9.48 12.50
N GLN A 135 -3.87 10.76 12.38
CA GLN A 135 -3.24 11.53 13.45
C GLN A 135 -1.97 10.85 14.00
N PHE A 136 -2.07 10.20 15.16
CA PHE A 136 -0.98 9.51 15.85
C PHE A 136 -1.11 7.99 15.78
N GLN A 137 -2.17 7.48 15.18
CA GLN A 137 -2.43 6.05 15.09
C GLN A 137 -2.07 5.50 13.72
N GLY A 138 -1.51 4.29 13.72
CA GLY A 138 -1.21 3.54 12.53
C GLY A 138 -1.71 2.11 12.61
N GLN A 139 -2.10 1.55 11.49
CA GLN A 139 -2.53 0.15 11.38
C GLN A 139 -1.91 -0.52 10.15
N VAL A 140 -1.63 -1.80 10.28
CA VAL A 140 -1.06 -2.63 9.20
C VAL A 140 -1.67 -4.03 9.22
N MET A 141 -2.02 -4.55 8.06
CA MET A 141 -2.39 -5.95 7.86
C MET A 141 -1.83 -6.47 6.54
N THR A 142 -1.62 -7.78 6.45
CA THR A 142 -1.16 -8.45 5.23
C THR A 142 -2.20 -9.47 4.78
N TYR A 143 -2.52 -9.47 3.49
CA TYR A 143 -3.35 -10.47 2.85
C TYR A 143 -2.48 -11.39 1.99
N VAL A 144 -2.69 -12.69 2.14
CA VAL A 144 -2.03 -13.74 1.33
C VAL A 144 -3.11 -14.71 0.89
N PRO A 145 -3.33 -14.88 -0.42
CA PRO A 145 -4.48 -15.63 -0.95
C PRO A 145 -4.49 -17.12 -0.54
N GLU A 146 -3.31 -17.73 -0.33
CA GLU A 146 -3.18 -19.13 0.02
C GLU A 146 -3.60 -19.46 1.45
N ASN A 147 -3.70 -18.48 2.32
CA ASN A 147 -3.90 -18.69 3.76
C ASN A 147 -5.38 -18.75 4.19
N ASP A 148 -6.32 -18.61 3.27
CA ASP A 148 -7.78 -18.55 3.55
C ASP A 148 -8.17 -17.55 4.66
N GLN A 149 -7.44 -16.44 4.74
CA GLN A 149 -7.62 -15.40 5.75
C GLN A 149 -8.51 -14.26 5.24
N PRO A 150 -9.10 -13.45 6.15
CA PRO A 150 -9.91 -12.31 5.76
C PRO A 150 -9.12 -11.30 4.93
N CYS A 151 -9.75 -10.79 3.88
CA CYS A 151 -9.26 -9.66 3.12
C CYS A 151 -9.66 -8.33 3.79
N TYR A 152 -9.23 -7.18 3.25
CA TYR A 152 -9.58 -5.87 3.80
C TYR A 152 -11.09 -5.65 3.86
N ARG A 153 -11.82 -6.04 2.80
CA ARG A 153 -13.30 -5.94 2.72
C ARG A 153 -14.03 -6.89 3.69
N CYS A 154 -13.40 -7.93 4.20
CA CYS A 154 -13.97 -8.74 5.29
C CYS A 154 -14.07 -7.99 6.62
N ILE A 155 -13.20 -6.99 6.81
CA ILE A 155 -13.06 -6.22 8.04
C ILE A 155 -13.78 -4.88 7.91
N PHE A 156 -13.59 -4.20 6.77
CA PHE A 156 -14.22 -2.92 6.42
C PHE A 156 -15.16 -3.18 5.24
N GLU A 157 -16.40 -3.48 5.54
CA GLU A 157 -17.36 -4.04 4.56
C GLU A 157 -17.65 -3.08 3.40
N GLU A 158 -17.71 -1.77 3.68
CA GLU A 158 -18.09 -0.74 2.73
C GLU A 158 -17.14 0.46 2.78
N ILE A 159 -17.07 1.17 1.66
CA ILE A 159 -16.37 2.47 1.59
C ILE A 159 -17.16 3.47 2.45
N PRO A 160 -16.52 4.15 3.41
CA PRO A 160 -17.20 5.14 4.24
C PRO A 160 -17.82 6.26 3.38
N GLU A 161 -18.98 6.77 3.80
CA GLU A 161 -19.59 7.92 3.17
C GLU A 161 -18.62 9.11 3.14
N SER A 162 -18.62 9.84 2.02
CA SER A 162 -17.74 11.00 1.85
C SER A 162 -17.91 12.01 3.00
N GLY A 163 -16.79 12.32 3.67
CA GLY A 163 -16.77 13.25 4.81
C GLY A 163 -17.09 12.62 6.18
N SER A 164 -17.48 11.35 6.25
CA SER A 164 -17.74 10.68 7.54
C SER A 164 -16.45 10.40 8.34
N VAL A 165 -15.33 10.26 7.65
CA VAL A 165 -13.99 10.09 8.26
C VAL A 165 -13.11 11.26 7.84
N PRO A 166 -12.46 11.98 8.77
CA PRO A 166 -11.53 13.04 8.43
C PRO A 166 -10.40 12.51 7.56
N ASN A 167 -10.07 13.22 6.48
CA ASN A 167 -8.90 12.86 5.68
C ASN A 167 -7.59 13.29 6.37
N CYS A 168 -6.47 12.76 5.89
CA CYS A 168 -5.14 13.01 6.44
C CYS A 168 -4.76 14.51 6.48
N SER A 169 -5.26 15.31 5.54
CA SER A 169 -5.00 16.75 5.51
C SER A 169 -5.78 17.54 6.56
N GLN A 170 -6.96 17.06 6.92
CA GLN A 170 -7.82 17.66 7.95
C GLN A 170 -7.38 17.25 9.37
N ALA A 171 -7.07 15.99 9.56
CA ALA A 171 -6.71 15.43 10.87
C ALA A 171 -5.24 15.70 11.26
N GLY A 172 -4.37 15.94 10.29
CA GLY A 172 -2.93 15.99 10.46
C GLY A 172 -2.28 14.61 10.63
N ILE A 173 -1.00 14.52 10.34
CA ILE A 173 -0.19 13.30 10.50
C ILE A 173 1.19 13.68 11.02
N ILE A 174 1.69 12.92 11.99
CA ILE A 174 3.10 12.99 12.37
C ILE A 174 3.92 12.10 11.43
N GLY A 175 4.89 12.69 10.73
CA GLY A 175 5.69 12.00 9.72
C GLY A 175 6.41 10.77 10.27
N ALA A 176 6.90 10.80 11.51
CA ALA A 176 7.54 9.65 12.14
C ALA A 176 6.59 8.43 12.31
N VAL A 177 5.30 8.65 12.58
CA VAL A 177 4.29 7.57 12.62
C VAL A 177 4.15 6.94 11.25
N ALA A 178 4.03 7.77 10.20
CA ALA A 178 4.02 7.29 8.81
C ALA A 178 5.28 6.47 8.49
N GLY A 179 6.44 6.96 8.95
CA GLY A 179 7.72 6.28 8.81
C GLY A 179 7.72 4.87 9.40
N ILE A 180 7.31 4.73 10.65
CA ILE A 180 7.25 3.42 11.34
C ILE A 180 6.31 2.46 10.60
N ILE A 181 5.11 2.90 10.25
CA ILE A 181 4.10 2.08 9.58
C ILE A 181 4.56 1.64 8.19
N GLY A 182 5.14 2.53 7.39
CA GLY A 182 5.69 2.17 6.07
C GLY A 182 6.91 1.24 6.16
N CYS A 183 7.74 1.36 7.20
CA CYS A 183 8.81 0.39 7.48
C CYS A 183 8.24 -1.01 7.79
N ILE A 184 7.11 -1.10 8.51
CA ILE A 184 6.44 -2.38 8.76
C ILE A 184 5.92 -2.96 7.45
N GLN A 185 5.35 -2.17 6.54
CA GLN A 185 4.94 -2.65 5.22
C GLN A 185 6.12 -3.22 4.42
N ALA A 186 7.27 -2.54 4.43
CA ALA A 186 8.48 -3.06 3.78
C ALA A 186 8.94 -4.39 4.40
N LEU A 187 8.89 -4.50 5.73
CA LEU A 187 9.25 -5.73 6.45
C LEU A 187 8.30 -6.89 6.10
N GLU A 188 6.98 -6.64 6.02
CA GLU A 188 6.00 -7.63 5.60
C GLU A 188 6.28 -8.14 4.17
N ALA A 189 6.55 -7.22 3.23
CA ALA A 189 6.93 -7.58 1.86
C ALA A 189 8.21 -8.45 1.83
N ILE A 190 9.26 -8.05 2.55
CA ILE A 190 10.52 -8.80 2.64
C ILE A 190 10.30 -10.20 3.24
N LYS A 191 9.53 -10.32 4.33
CA LYS A 191 9.20 -11.62 4.94
C LYS A 191 8.47 -12.53 3.95
N TYR A 192 7.46 -11.99 3.25
CA TYR A 192 6.74 -12.76 2.24
C TYR A 192 7.65 -13.24 1.12
N LEU A 193 8.44 -12.36 0.51
CA LEU A 193 9.33 -12.68 -0.61
C LEU A 193 10.41 -13.71 -0.25
N LEU A 194 10.86 -13.68 1.00
CA LEU A 194 11.86 -14.64 1.49
C LEU A 194 11.23 -15.94 1.98
N GLY A 195 9.95 -15.97 2.31
CA GLY A 195 9.26 -17.10 2.94
C GLY A 195 9.74 -17.33 4.37
N ILE A 196 9.90 -16.24 5.17
CA ILE A 196 10.43 -16.32 6.54
C ILE A 196 9.52 -15.59 7.53
N GLY A 197 9.57 -16.01 8.79
CA GLY A 197 8.83 -15.39 9.88
C GLY A 197 7.32 -15.56 9.76
N GLU A 198 6.58 -14.76 10.53
CA GLU A 198 5.12 -14.72 10.52
C GLU A 198 4.64 -13.40 9.91
N LEU A 199 3.65 -13.47 9.02
CA LEU A 199 2.99 -12.31 8.44
C LEU A 199 1.80 -11.86 9.29
N LEU A 200 1.35 -10.64 9.07
CA LEU A 200 0.13 -10.09 9.67
C LEU A 200 -1.15 -10.57 8.94
N THR A 201 -1.18 -11.83 8.53
CA THR A 201 -2.35 -12.47 7.90
C THR A 201 -3.39 -12.82 8.96
N GLY A 202 -4.66 -12.45 8.73
CA GLY A 202 -5.74 -12.62 9.71
C GLY A 202 -5.54 -11.80 10.98
N LYS A 203 -4.67 -10.84 10.96
CA LYS A 203 -4.32 -9.96 12.08
C LYS A 203 -4.14 -8.52 11.59
N MET A 204 -4.44 -7.57 12.46
CA MET A 204 -4.10 -6.16 12.25
C MET A 204 -3.25 -5.67 13.42
N LEU A 205 -2.05 -5.22 13.13
CA LEU A 205 -1.24 -4.49 14.08
C LEU A 205 -1.77 -3.06 14.16
N VAL A 206 -2.06 -2.59 15.36
CA VAL A 206 -2.50 -1.21 15.62
C VAL A 206 -1.52 -0.58 16.61
N MET A 207 -0.96 0.55 16.24
CA MET A 207 0.00 1.31 17.03
C MET A 207 -0.56 2.70 17.36
N ASP A 208 -0.39 3.11 18.61
CA ASP A 208 -0.61 4.48 19.07
C ASP A 208 0.75 5.16 19.28
N GLY A 209 1.09 6.13 18.43
CA GLY A 209 2.36 6.84 18.48
C GLY A 209 2.52 7.82 19.65
N LEU A 210 1.45 8.17 20.37
CA LEU A 210 1.55 9.00 21.56
C LEU A 210 1.99 8.21 22.79
N THR A 211 1.47 6.99 22.92
CA THR A 211 1.73 6.12 24.08
C THR A 211 2.72 5.02 23.79
N MET A 212 3.06 4.82 22.49
CA MET A 212 3.83 3.69 21.96
C MET A 212 3.20 2.33 22.23
N ASN A 213 1.91 2.30 22.62
CA ASN A 213 1.17 1.06 22.76
C ASN A 213 0.94 0.42 21.39
N THR A 214 1.25 -0.86 21.32
CA THR A 214 1.03 -1.67 20.13
C THR A 214 0.18 -2.88 20.49
N ARG A 215 -0.88 -3.11 19.73
CA ARG A 215 -1.75 -4.28 19.88
C ARG A 215 -1.95 -4.99 18.56
N VAL A 216 -2.19 -6.29 18.63
CA VAL A 216 -2.55 -7.11 17.49
C VAL A 216 -3.99 -7.58 17.66
N VAL A 217 -4.86 -7.12 16.76
CA VAL A 217 -6.26 -7.56 16.67
C VAL A 217 -6.32 -8.75 15.74
N LYS A 218 -6.92 -9.86 16.17
CA LYS A 218 -7.06 -11.08 15.37
C LYS A 218 -8.45 -11.15 14.73
N PHE A 219 -8.49 -11.55 13.48
CA PHE A 219 -9.70 -11.82 12.72
C PHE A 219 -9.71 -13.31 12.35
N PRO A 220 -10.51 -14.14 13.04
CA PRO A 220 -10.35 -15.61 12.97
C PRO A 220 -10.81 -16.24 11.67
N SER A 221 -11.66 -15.57 10.89
CA SER A 221 -12.23 -16.13 9.66
C SER A 221 -12.61 -15.04 8.67
N LYS A 222 -12.81 -15.45 7.41
CA LYS A 222 -13.43 -14.62 6.38
C LYS A 222 -14.86 -14.27 6.74
N ASN A 223 -15.30 -13.09 6.32
CA ASN A 223 -16.72 -12.75 6.31
C ASN A 223 -17.40 -13.50 5.16
N LYS A 224 -18.36 -14.37 5.48
CA LYS A 224 -19.11 -15.15 4.48
C LYS A 224 -19.89 -14.27 3.49
N ASN A 225 -20.27 -13.07 3.92
CA ASN A 225 -20.98 -12.09 3.10
C ASN A 225 -20.01 -11.10 2.41
N CYS A 226 -18.71 -11.34 2.47
CA CYS A 226 -17.76 -10.43 1.80
C CYS A 226 -18.03 -10.41 0.30
N ARG A 227 -18.19 -9.20 -0.24
CA ARG A 227 -18.59 -8.97 -1.64
C ARG A 227 -17.53 -9.42 -2.66
N VAL A 228 -16.27 -9.64 -2.26
CA VAL A 228 -15.20 -10.05 -3.18
C VAL A 228 -14.64 -11.45 -2.90
N CYS A 229 -14.67 -11.93 -1.64
CA CYS A 229 -14.11 -13.25 -1.30
C CYS A 229 -15.04 -14.14 -0.49
N GLY A 230 -16.31 -13.72 -0.26
CA GLY A 230 -17.33 -14.48 0.46
C GLY A 230 -18.01 -15.56 -0.38
N GLU A 231 -18.94 -16.28 0.25
CA GLU A 231 -19.70 -17.36 -0.39
C GLU A 231 -20.64 -16.85 -1.51
N HIS A 232 -21.08 -15.59 -1.42
CA HIS A 232 -21.97 -14.92 -2.36
C HIS A 232 -21.31 -13.64 -2.91
N ALA A 233 -20.03 -13.74 -3.29
CA ALA A 233 -19.31 -12.61 -3.85
C ALA A 233 -19.99 -12.09 -5.13
N ASP A 234 -20.21 -10.78 -5.21
CA ASP A 234 -20.82 -10.07 -6.35
C ASP A 234 -19.82 -9.22 -7.13
N ILE A 235 -18.66 -8.91 -6.55
CA ILE A 235 -17.56 -8.21 -7.23
C ILE A 235 -16.67 -9.26 -7.91
N MET A 236 -16.95 -9.52 -9.20
CA MET A 236 -16.17 -10.47 -10.01
C MET A 236 -15.18 -9.80 -10.94
N SER A 237 -15.27 -8.48 -11.12
CA SER A 237 -14.38 -7.66 -11.94
C SER A 237 -14.36 -6.24 -11.38
N VAL A 238 -13.17 -5.68 -11.15
CA VAL A 238 -13.06 -4.29 -10.71
C VAL A 238 -13.47 -3.32 -11.81
N LYS A 239 -13.30 -3.69 -13.08
CA LYS A 239 -13.70 -2.85 -14.24
C LYS A 239 -15.22 -2.72 -14.35
N GLU A 240 -15.96 -3.80 -14.15
CA GLU A 240 -17.43 -3.79 -14.16
C GLU A 240 -18.00 -3.02 -12.96
N ASN A 241 -17.31 -3.07 -11.83
CA ASN A 241 -17.69 -2.37 -10.60
C ASN A 241 -16.98 -1.02 -10.41
N ARG A 242 -16.41 -0.44 -11.45
CA ARG A 242 -15.58 0.78 -11.39
C ARG A 242 -16.21 1.96 -10.64
N MET A 243 -17.54 2.08 -10.67
CA MET A 243 -18.27 3.16 -10.00
C MET A 243 -18.15 3.11 -8.45
N GLU A 244 -17.84 1.96 -7.88
CA GLU A 244 -17.57 1.84 -6.43
C GLU A 244 -16.27 2.55 -6.02
N TYR A 245 -15.31 2.66 -6.94
CA TYR A 245 -13.98 3.20 -6.66
C TYR A 245 -13.81 4.66 -7.11
N VAL A 246 -14.90 5.32 -7.48
CA VAL A 246 -14.89 6.74 -7.88
C VAL A 246 -15.30 7.58 -6.68
N GLY A 247 -14.36 8.29 -6.06
CA GLY A 247 -14.67 9.23 -4.99
C GLY A 247 -15.50 10.41 -5.51
N ALA A 248 -16.29 11.01 -4.65
CA ALA A 248 -17.17 12.15 -4.97
C ALA A 248 -16.43 13.33 -5.64
N ALA A 249 -15.11 13.46 -5.43
CA ALA A 249 -14.28 14.49 -6.05
C ALA A 249 -13.94 14.19 -7.55
N CYS A 250 -14.08 12.95 -8.01
CA CYS A 250 -13.77 12.53 -9.38
C CYS A 250 -15.01 12.46 -10.28
N ALA A 251 -16.21 12.55 -9.72
CA ALA A 251 -17.47 12.51 -10.46
C ALA A 251 -17.81 13.85 -11.19
N ILE A 252 -16.93 14.85 -11.07
CA ILE A 252 -17.11 16.19 -11.66
C ILE A 252 -15.90 16.51 -12.57
N LYS A 253 -15.63 15.67 -13.56
CA LYS A 253 -14.82 16.03 -14.72
C LYS A 253 -15.35 15.36 -15.97
#